data_d77bae759495e72a887f9a0f3ef208a7
#
_entry.id   d77bae759495e72a887f9a0f3ef208a7
#
_cell.length_a   1.000
_cell.length_b   1.000
_cell.length_c   1.000
_cell.angle_alpha   90.00
_cell.angle_beta   90.00
_cell.angle_gamma   90.00
#
_symmetry.space_group_name_H-M   'P 1'
#
loop_
_entity.id
_entity.type
_entity.pdbx_description
1 polymer ?
#
loop_
_entity_poly.entity_id
_entity_poly.type
_entity_poly.pdbx_seq_one_letter_code
_entity_poly.pdbx_strand_id
1 'polypeptide(L)'
;MSEAGFRQHRRQASRKPQFIRCDERTCMRGFLALGIIVGLVITLGCMLGGFIAMGGHVSVLIQPWEFIIILGAALGTFFVANPFSLVKDTGRACMEAFTDAVPKQRDYLDVLGVLYSLMRELRAKSRNEVEVHIDNPKESPIFLAYPSVLKKEDLTNFICDYCRLIIVGNVRSYEIEALMDEEIRTIARDKLKPYQAMITISEALPALGIVAAVLGVIKAMGALDQSPEVLGHLIGAALVGTFFSYGVIGPIANKIKSTREKNNRLYIVVKQTLLAYMNGSLPQIAVEYGRKTISAYERPTIDVVEQETMASVPTQQAA
;
A
#
# COMPACT_ATOMS: atom_id res chain seq x y z
N MET A 1 21.97 -22.70 -59.52
CA MET A 1 21.53 -21.42 -58.87
C MET A 1 21.57 -21.63 -57.37
N SER A 2 22.32 -20.85 -56.70
CA SER A 2 23.13 -21.07 -55.50
C SER A 2 22.37 -21.01 -54.17
N GLU A 3 22.65 -21.96 -53.28
CA GLU A 3 22.20 -22.05 -51.87
C GLU A 3 22.67 -20.89 -50.96
N ALA A 4 23.45 -19.95 -51.50
CA ALA A 4 24.00 -18.78 -50.77
C ALA A 4 22.94 -17.69 -50.45
N GLY A 5 21.88 -17.59 -51.25
CA GLY A 5 20.85 -16.56 -51.08
C GLY A 5 19.86 -16.82 -49.88
N PHE A 6 19.71 -18.09 -49.48
CA PHE A 6 18.72 -18.46 -48.42
C PHE A 6 19.28 -18.29 -47.01
N ARG A 7 20.60 -18.23 -46.85
CA ARG A 7 21.25 -18.03 -45.54
C ARG A 7 21.35 -16.55 -45.10
N GLN A 8 21.24 -15.63 -46.04
CA GLN A 8 21.37 -14.18 -45.72
C GLN A 8 20.07 -13.57 -45.20
N HIS A 9 18.89 -14.14 -45.62
CA HIS A 9 17.60 -13.66 -45.11
C HIS A 9 17.29 -14.12 -43.67
N ARG A 10 17.95 -15.17 -43.17
CA ARG A 10 17.77 -15.65 -41.78
C ARG A 10 18.56 -14.86 -40.73
N ARG A 11 19.55 -14.05 -41.11
CA ARG A 11 20.36 -13.25 -40.19
C ARG A 11 19.82 -11.85 -39.93
N GLN A 12 18.83 -11.38 -40.68
CA GLN A 12 18.23 -10.05 -40.48
C GLN A 12 16.96 -10.08 -39.58
N ALA A 13 16.39 -11.24 -39.30
CA ALA A 13 15.17 -11.37 -38.48
C ALA A 13 15.42 -11.46 -36.96
N SER A 14 16.66 -11.30 -36.48
CA SER A 14 17.01 -11.44 -35.05
C SER A 14 17.49 -10.13 -34.39
N ARG A 15 17.14 -8.98 -34.94
CA ARG A 15 17.26 -7.72 -34.16
C ARG A 15 15.93 -7.51 -33.42
N LYS A 16 15.81 -8.08 -32.20
CA LYS A 16 14.84 -7.62 -31.22
C LYS A 16 15.02 -6.12 -31.04
N PRO A 17 13.98 -5.30 -31.15
CA PRO A 17 14.11 -3.89 -30.82
C PRO A 17 14.60 -3.78 -29.38
N GLN A 18 15.73 -3.14 -29.17
CA GLN A 18 16.13 -2.65 -27.87
C GLN A 18 15.10 -1.58 -27.47
N PHE A 19 13.98 -2.03 -26.87
CA PHE A 19 13.18 -1.15 -26.07
C PHE A 19 14.09 -0.63 -24.97
N ILE A 20 14.38 0.67 -25.03
CA ILE A 20 14.97 1.42 -23.93
C ILE A 20 14.10 1.10 -22.71
N ARG A 21 14.60 0.23 -21.83
CA ARG A 21 14.04 -0.02 -20.52
C ARG A 21 14.26 1.25 -19.70
N CYS A 22 13.47 2.29 -19.98
CA CYS A 22 13.19 3.26 -18.94
C CYS A 22 12.71 2.46 -17.74
N ASP A 23 13.37 2.62 -16.60
CA ASP A 23 12.97 1.97 -15.36
C ASP A 23 11.53 2.42 -15.05
N GLU A 24 10.56 1.62 -15.50
CA GLU A 24 9.11 1.88 -15.30
C GLU A 24 8.77 2.14 -13.84
N ARG A 25 9.63 1.66 -12.92
CA ARG A 25 9.48 1.86 -11.48
C ARG A 25 9.69 3.30 -11.07
N THR A 26 10.62 4.01 -11.70
CA THR A 26 10.93 5.41 -11.35
C THR A 26 9.94 6.36 -12.00
N CYS A 27 9.55 6.11 -13.25
CA CYS A 27 8.59 6.95 -13.98
C CYS A 27 7.16 6.84 -13.37
N MET A 28 6.72 5.65 -13.00
CA MET A 28 5.38 5.42 -12.46
C MET A 28 5.25 5.80 -10.98
N ARG A 29 6.34 5.73 -10.19
CA ARG A 29 6.38 6.29 -8.82
C ARG A 29 6.24 7.81 -8.82
N GLY A 30 6.85 8.50 -9.79
CA GLY A 30 6.69 9.95 -9.96
C GLY A 30 5.26 10.36 -10.32
N PHE A 31 4.58 9.58 -11.16
CA PHE A 31 3.23 9.91 -11.64
C PHE A 31 2.14 9.77 -10.55
N LEU A 32 2.27 8.84 -9.61
CA LEU A 32 1.28 8.59 -8.56
C LEU A 32 1.51 9.43 -7.30
N ALA A 33 2.76 9.73 -6.95
CA ALA A 33 3.09 10.80 -6.00
C ALA A 33 2.59 12.16 -6.52
N LEU A 34 2.66 12.35 -7.85
CA LEU A 34 2.08 13.49 -8.54
C LEU A 34 0.57 13.60 -8.30
N GLY A 35 -0.17 12.49 -8.20
CA GLY A 35 -1.62 12.50 -7.95
C GLY A 35 -2.01 13.13 -6.62
N ILE A 36 -1.28 12.87 -5.52
CA ILE A 36 -1.51 13.51 -4.22
C ILE A 36 -1.16 14.99 -4.30
N ILE A 37 0.01 15.31 -4.86
CA ILE A 37 0.49 16.69 -4.99
C ILE A 37 -0.46 17.49 -5.87
N VAL A 38 -0.86 16.95 -7.03
CA VAL A 38 -1.83 17.60 -7.94
C VAL A 38 -3.18 17.79 -7.23
N GLY A 39 -3.69 16.77 -6.52
CA GLY A 39 -4.93 16.90 -5.76
C GLY A 39 -4.85 18.00 -4.69
N LEU A 40 -3.77 18.05 -3.92
CA LEU A 40 -3.54 19.10 -2.93
C LEU A 40 -3.42 20.49 -3.58
N VAL A 41 -2.68 20.60 -4.68
CA VAL A 41 -2.53 21.87 -5.43
C VAL A 41 -3.87 22.34 -5.98
N ILE A 42 -4.69 21.45 -6.54
CA ILE A 42 -6.03 21.80 -7.01
C ILE A 42 -6.91 22.27 -5.84
N THR A 43 -6.94 21.53 -4.73
CA THR A 43 -7.73 21.89 -3.55
C THR A 43 -7.32 23.27 -3.00
N LEU A 44 -6.01 23.46 -2.79
CA LEU A 44 -5.46 24.73 -2.31
C LEU A 44 -5.70 25.86 -3.33
N GLY A 45 -5.46 25.58 -4.60
CA GLY A 45 -5.62 26.56 -5.68
C GLY A 45 -7.06 27.01 -5.85
N CYS A 46 -8.03 26.11 -5.80
CA CYS A 46 -9.45 26.45 -5.89
C CYS A 46 -9.93 27.23 -4.66
N MET A 47 -9.51 26.83 -3.46
CA MET A 47 -9.92 27.54 -2.22
C MET A 47 -9.31 28.93 -2.14
N LEU A 48 -7.99 29.05 -2.32
CA LEU A 48 -7.30 30.35 -2.25
C LEU A 48 -7.65 31.25 -3.45
N GLY A 49 -7.72 30.66 -4.66
CA GLY A 49 -8.08 31.38 -5.88
C GLY A 49 -9.53 31.91 -5.82
N GLY A 50 -10.48 31.10 -5.34
CA GLY A 50 -11.86 31.54 -5.11
C GLY A 50 -11.95 32.66 -4.07
N PHE A 51 -11.18 32.58 -2.96
CA PHE A 51 -11.12 33.61 -1.94
C PHE A 51 -10.55 34.92 -2.50
N ILE A 52 -9.48 34.89 -3.29
CA ILE A 52 -8.91 36.05 -3.96
C ILE A 52 -9.91 36.64 -4.97
N ALA A 53 -10.60 35.82 -5.74
CA ALA A 53 -11.58 36.27 -6.75
C ALA A 53 -12.77 37.00 -6.11
N MET A 54 -13.13 36.69 -4.86
CA MET A 54 -14.13 37.40 -4.07
C MET A 54 -13.60 38.69 -3.44
N GLY A 55 -12.35 39.07 -3.70
CA GLY A 55 -11.72 40.27 -3.10
C GLY A 55 -11.07 40.05 -1.73
N GLY A 56 -10.93 38.78 -1.32
CA GLY A 56 -10.28 38.41 -0.07
C GLY A 56 -8.75 38.63 -0.10
N HIS A 57 -8.18 39.17 0.95
CA HIS A 57 -6.74 39.33 1.10
C HIS A 57 -6.12 38.08 1.75
N VAL A 58 -5.24 37.37 1.05
CA VAL A 58 -4.59 36.12 1.53
C VAL A 58 -3.78 36.38 2.81
N SER A 59 -3.29 37.58 3.03
CA SER A 59 -2.60 37.99 4.26
C SER A 59 -3.41 37.74 5.55
N VAL A 60 -4.74 37.79 5.45
CA VAL A 60 -5.65 37.52 6.58
C VAL A 60 -5.61 36.05 7.00
N LEU A 61 -5.27 35.14 6.08
CA LEU A 61 -5.17 33.69 6.34
C LEU A 61 -3.80 33.31 6.89
N ILE A 62 -2.79 34.16 6.78
CA ILE A 62 -1.43 33.91 7.29
C ILE A 62 -1.31 34.37 8.72
N GLN A 63 -1.63 33.48 9.64
CA GLN A 63 -1.65 33.75 11.08
C GLN A 63 -0.73 32.74 11.80
N PRO A 64 0.56 33.04 11.97
CA PRO A 64 1.56 32.08 12.45
C PRO A 64 1.29 31.56 13.86
N TRP A 65 0.74 32.41 14.73
CA TRP A 65 0.44 32.01 16.10
C TRP A 65 -0.74 31.06 16.21
N GLU A 66 -1.76 31.24 15.41
CA GLU A 66 -2.92 30.33 15.31
C GLU A 66 -2.52 28.99 14.75
N PHE A 67 -1.63 28.97 13.76
CA PHE A 67 -1.04 27.70 13.25
C PHE A 67 -0.31 26.94 14.37
N ILE A 68 0.51 27.63 15.18
CA ILE A 68 1.22 27.01 16.31
C ILE A 68 0.22 26.48 17.35
N ILE A 69 -0.82 27.21 17.67
CA ILE A 69 -1.85 26.77 18.63
C ILE A 69 -2.57 25.52 18.08
N ILE A 70 -3.09 25.57 16.85
CA ILE A 70 -3.92 24.49 16.28
C ILE A 70 -3.07 23.25 16.04
N LEU A 71 -1.95 23.37 15.32
CA LEU A 71 -1.12 22.24 14.98
C LEU A 71 -0.34 21.70 16.18
N GLY A 72 0.10 22.59 17.09
CA GLY A 72 0.77 22.19 18.32
C GLY A 72 -0.17 21.43 19.25
N ALA A 73 -1.41 21.91 19.44
CA ALA A 73 -2.42 21.18 20.20
C ALA A 73 -2.78 19.84 19.56
N ALA A 74 -2.95 19.81 18.22
CA ALA A 74 -3.21 18.58 17.49
C ALA A 74 -2.07 17.56 17.63
N LEU A 75 -0.82 17.98 17.55
CA LEU A 75 0.35 17.11 17.79
C LEU A 75 0.40 16.65 19.25
N GLY A 76 0.17 17.56 20.21
CA GLY A 76 0.13 17.21 21.62
C GLY A 76 -0.91 16.13 21.92
N THR A 77 -2.16 16.32 21.46
CA THR A 77 -3.23 15.34 21.63
C THR A 77 -2.92 14.02 20.92
N PHE A 78 -2.26 14.06 19.77
CA PHE A 78 -1.81 12.85 19.05
C PHE A 78 -0.82 12.04 19.87
N PHE A 79 0.18 12.67 20.48
CA PHE A 79 1.16 11.97 21.32
C PHE A 79 0.55 11.43 22.62
N VAL A 80 -0.42 12.13 23.20
CA VAL A 80 -1.13 11.66 24.40
C VAL A 80 -2.02 10.46 24.10
N ALA A 81 -2.69 10.46 22.95
CA ALA A 81 -3.65 9.43 22.57
C ALA A 81 -3.01 8.14 22.02
N ASN A 82 -1.76 8.21 21.55
CA ASN A 82 -1.15 7.10 20.80
C ASN A 82 0.19 6.66 21.39
N PRO A 83 0.45 5.35 21.50
CA PRO A 83 1.77 4.86 21.91
C PRO A 83 2.84 5.23 20.89
N PHE A 84 4.08 5.40 21.32
CA PHE A 84 5.18 5.83 20.47
C PHE A 84 5.44 4.93 19.26
N SER A 85 5.18 3.63 19.40
CA SER A 85 5.24 2.66 18.29
C SER A 85 4.26 3.03 17.15
N LEU A 86 3.04 3.44 17.50
CA LEU A 86 2.03 3.88 16.53
C LEU A 86 2.38 5.23 15.89
N VAL A 87 2.95 6.15 16.66
CA VAL A 87 3.46 7.43 16.12
C VAL A 87 4.50 7.17 15.03
N LYS A 88 5.45 6.26 15.29
CA LYS A 88 6.48 5.86 14.32
C LYS A 88 5.87 5.18 13.09
N ASP A 89 4.90 4.28 13.29
CA ASP A 89 4.22 3.59 12.17
C ASP A 89 3.37 4.58 11.34
N THR A 90 2.76 5.57 11.99
CA THR A 90 2.02 6.63 11.28
C THR A 90 2.95 7.44 10.37
N GLY A 91 4.14 7.81 10.84
CA GLY A 91 5.14 8.45 10.00
C GLY A 91 5.56 7.58 8.79
N ARG A 92 5.76 6.28 9.02
CA ARG A 92 6.04 5.31 7.94
C ARG A 92 4.86 5.19 6.98
N ALA A 93 3.63 5.12 7.48
CA ALA A 93 2.42 5.00 6.67
C ALA A 93 2.20 6.24 5.80
N CYS A 94 2.49 7.44 6.30
CA CYS A 94 2.52 8.66 5.48
C CYS A 94 3.53 8.53 4.34
N MET A 95 4.76 8.09 4.63
CA MET A 95 5.78 7.90 3.60
C MET A 95 5.34 6.86 2.54
N GLU A 96 4.75 5.74 2.98
CA GLU A 96 4.19 4.72 2.09
C GLU A 96 3.08 5.30 1.19
N ALA A 97 2.22 6.16 1.73
CA ALA A 97 1.17 6.81 0.96
C ALA A 97 1.73 7.75 -0.11
N PHE A 98 2.76 8.54 0.20
CA PHE A 98 3.42 9.42 -0.76
C PHE A 98 4.24 8.66 -1.80
N THR A 99 4.85 7.54 -1.45
CA THR A 99 5.65 6.71 -2.38
C THR A 99 4.81 5.70 -3.16
N ASP A 100 3.49 5.69 -2.95
CA ASP A 100 2.54 4.75 -3.56
C ASP A 100 3.01 3.28 -3.46
N ALA A 101 3.34 2.87 -2.23
CA ALA A 101 3.82 1.53 -1.91
C ALA A 101 2.68 0.49 -1.95
N VAL A 102 1.93 0.44 -3.06
CA VAL A 102 0.87 -0.54 -3.32
C VAL A 102 1.39 -1.71 -4.13
N PRO A 103 0.84 -2.93 -3.94
CA PRO A 103 1.16 -4.07 -4.78
C PRO A 103 0.79 -3.79 -6.23
N LYS A 104 1.70 -4.10 -7.13
CA LYS A 104 1.49 -4.04 -8.59
C LYS A 104 1.23 -5.44 -9.13
N GLN A 105 0.81 -5.52 -10.39
CA GLN A 105 0.57 -6.79 -11.06
C GLN A 105 1.75 -7.77 -10.90
N ARG A 106 3.00 -7.26 -10.94
CA ARG A 106 4.21 -8.07 -10.75
C ARG A 106 4.31 -8.67 -9.35
N ASP A 107 3.92 -7.92 -8.30
CA ASP A 107 3.92 -8.44 -6.91
C ASP A 107 2.95 -9.61 -6.76
N TYR A 108 1.78 -9.54 -7.40
CA TYR A 108 0.82 -10.65 -7.40
C TYR A 108 1.35 -11.85 -8.17
N LEU A 109 1.99 -11.64 -9.33
CA LEU A 109 2.63 -12.72 -10.09
C LEU A 109 3.73 -13.42 -9.28
N ASP A 110 4.56 -12.64 -8.59
CA ASP A 110 5.63 -13.20 -7.77
C ASP A 110 5.08 -14.04 -6.61
N VAL A 111 3.99 -13.59 -5.95
CA VAL A 111 3.32 -14.37 -4.89
C VAL A 111 2.70 -15.66 -5.46
N LEU A 112 1.99 -15.58 -6.58
CA LEU A 112 1.41 -16.76 -7.23
C LEU A 112 2.49 -17.74 -7.70
N GLY A 113 3.64 -17.24 -8.18
CA GLY A 113 4.78 -18.03 -8.58
C GLY A 113 5.45 -18.79 -7.42
N VAL A 114 5.65 -18.12 -6.27
CA VAL A 114 6.13 -18.78 -5.04
C VAL A 114 5.17 -19.90 -4.62
N LEU A 115 3.87 -19.58 -4.53
CA LEU A 115 2.85 -20.54 -4.12
C LEU A 115 2.77 -21.74 -5.08
N TYR A 116 2.80 -21.49 -6.39
CA TYR A 116 2.84 -22.56 -7.40
C TYR A 116 4.04 -23.47 -7.20
N SER A 117 5.23 -22.89 -7.03
CA SER A 117 6.46 -23.65 -6.84
C SER A 117 6.43 -24.48 -5.56
N LEU A 118 5.98 -23.90 -4.43
CA LEU A 118 5.82 -24.61 -3.16
C LEU A 118 4.80 -25.76 -3.27
N MET A 119 3.62 -25.53 -3.84
CA MET A 119 2.59 -26.55 -3.99
C MET A 119 3.05 -27.69 -4.92
N ARG A 120 3.84 -27.38 -5.95
CA ARG A 120 4.43 -28.38 -6.85
C ARG A 120 5.45 -29.24 -6.11
N GLU A 121 6.33 -28.64 -5.31
CA GLU A 121 7.30 -29.36 -4.49
C GLU A 121 6.59 -30.23 -3.44
N LEU A 122 5.58 -29.70 -2.75
CA LEU A 122 4.74 -30.44 -1.79
C LEU A 122 4.09 -31.70 -2.39
N ARG A 123 3.86 -31.68 -3.70
CA ARG A 123 3.26 -32.81 -4.41
C ARG A 123 4.26 -33.82 -4.96
N ALA A 124 5.46 -33.36 -5.29
CA ALA A 124 6.49 -34.16 -5.98
C ALA A 124 7.54 -34.73 -5.03
N LYS A 125 7.79 -34.07 -3.90
CA LYS A 125 8.88 -34.40 -2.99
C LYS A 125 8.39 -34.83 -1.62
N SER A 126 9.32 -35.36 -0.82
CA SER A 126 9.06 -35.73 0.58
C SER A 126 8.84 -34.47 1.43
N ARG A 127 8.09 -34.61 2.53
CA ARG A 127 7.81 -33.52 3.47
C ARG A 127 9.07 -32.82 3.96
N ASN A 128 10.09 -33.59 4.34
CA ASN A 128 11.35 -33.07 4.87
C ASN A 128 12.12 -32.22 3.86
N GLU A 129 12.04 -32.52 2.57
CA GLU A 129 12.69 -31.72 1.52
C GLU A 129 12.05 -30.34 1.34
N VAL A 130 10.73 -30.28 1.48
CA VAL A 130 9.99 -29.00 1.35
C VAL A 130 10.15 -28.17 2.62
N GLU A 131 10.26 -28.80 3.79
CA GLU A 131 10.45 -28.11 5.08
C GLU A 131 11.72 -27.26 5.08
N VAL A 132 12.81 -27.70 4.45
CA VAL A 132 14.05 -26.93 4.30
C VAL A 132 13.83 -25.58 3.61
N HIS A 133 12.92 -25.53 2.60
CA HIS A 133 12.61 -24.29 1.91
C HIS A 133 11.79 -23.31 2.77
N ILE A 134 10.99 -23.82 3.70
CA ILE A 134 10.11 -23.04 4.57
C ILE A 134 10.85 -22.55 5.79
N ASP A 135 11.77 -23.33 6.33
CA ASP A 135 12.57 -22.97 7.50
C ASP A 135 13.62 -21.90 7.19
N ASN A 136 14.20 -21.95 5.99
CA ASN A 136 15.20 -20.98 5.54
C ASN A 136 14.77 -20.31 4.21
N PRO A 137 13.72 -19.46 4.21
CA PRO A 137 13.23 -18.85 2.99
C PRO A 137 14.27 -17.93 2.30
N LYS A 138 15.18 -17.33 3.08
CA LYS A 138 16.25 -16.46 2.54
C LYS A 138 17.32 -17.21 1.76
N GLU A 139 17.47 -18.52 1.97
CA GLU A 139 18.41 -19.41 1.27
C GLU A 139 17.71 -20.31 0.25
N SER A 140 16.39 -20.35 0.29
CA SER A 140 15.60 -21.19 -0.58
C SER A 140 15.62 -20.71 -2.03
N PRO A 141 15.99 -21.55 -3.01
CA PRO A 141 15.95 -21.21 -4.43
C PRO A 141 14.55 -20.81 -4.90
N ILE A 142 13.49 -21.34 -4.28
CA ILE A 142 12.10 -20.99 -4.58
C ILE A 142 11.84 -19.51 -4.26
N PHE A 143 12.18 -19.08 -3.06
CA PHE A 143 11.97 -17.69 -2.63
C PHE A 143 12.97 -16.72 -3.27
N LEU A 144 14.21 -17.16 -3.52
CA LEU A 144 15.24 -16.34 -4.20
C LEU A 144 14.85 -15.99 -5.64
N ALA A 145 14.06 -16.84 -6.32
CA ALA A 145 13.51 -16.52 -7.63
C ALA A 145 12.50 -15.35 -7.59
N TYR A 146 11.93 -15.03 -6.42
CA TYR A 146 10.92 -14.01 -6.23
C TYR A 146 11.30 -13.00 -5.13
N PRO A 147 12.32 -12.16 -5.34
CA PRO A 147 12.85 -11.28 -4.30
C PRO A 147 11.86 -10.21 -3.80
N SER A 148 10.78 -9.94 -4.52
CA SER A 148 9.72 -9.03 -4.10
C SER A 148 8.94 -9.59 -2.91
N VAL A 149 8.77 -10.91 -2.84
CA VAL A 149 8.12 -11.62 -1.74
C VAL A 149 9.03 -11.60 -0.52
N LEU A 150 10.31 -11.97 -0.68
CA LEU A 150 11.31 -11.94 0.41
C LEU A 150 11.46 -10.59 1.09
N LYS A 151 11.28 -9.48 0.36
CA LYS A 151 11.32 -8.12 0.92
C LYS A 151 10.14 -7.84 1.87
N LYS A 152 9.06 -8.60 1.76
CA LYS A 152 7.86 -8.48 2.60
C LYS A 152 7.90 -9.60 3.67
N GLU A 153 8.76 -9.42 4.68
CA GLU A 153 9.01 -10.45 5.70
C GLU A 153 7.71 -10.97 6.34
N ASP A 154 6.76 -10.08 6.69
CA ASP A 154 5.46 -10.48 7.25
C ASP A 154 4.71 -11.47 6.33
N LEU A 155 4.70 -11.19 5.02
CA LEU A 155 4.02 -12.05 4.03
C LEU A 155 4.77 -13.37 3.82
N THR A 156 6.10 -13.33 3.81
CA THR A 156 6.93 -14.54 3.69
C THR A 156 6.70 -15.46 4.89
N ASN A 157 6.71 -14.92 6.10
CA ASN A 157 6.43 -15.68 7.32
C ASN A 157 5.03 -16.29 7.29
N PHE A 158 4.02 -15.52 6.90
CA PHE A 158 2.65 -16.01 6.73
C PHE A 158 2.59 -17.21 5.76
N ILE A 159 3.25 -17.14 4.60
CA ILE A 159 3.31 -18.26 3.64
C ILE A 159 3.99 -19.47 4.29
N CYS A 160 5.15 -19.28 4.93
CA CYS A 160 5.92 -20.36 5.54
C CYS A 160 5.15 -21.05 6.67
N ASP A 161 4.50 -20.28 7.55
CA ASP A 161 3.76 -20.81 8.69
C ASP A 161 2.59 -21.70 8.25
N TYR A 162 1.81 -21.26 7.27
CA TYR A 162 0.70 -22.06 6.75
C TYR A 162 1.17 -23.25 5.91
N CYS A 163 2.26 -23.12 5.15
CA CYS A 163 2.86 -24.27 4.48
C CYS A 163 3.38 -25.31 5.49
N ARG A 164 3.94 -24.87 6.63
CA ARG A 164 4.37 -25.77 7.71
C ARG A 164 3.18 -26.53 8.30
N LEU A 165 2.05 -25.86 8.56
CA LEU A 165 0.82 -26.53 9.04
C LEU A 165 0.30 -27.56 8.04
N ILE A 166 0.39 -27.28 6.73
CA ILE A 166 0.01 -28.20 5.66
C ILE A 166 0.94 -29.43 5.64
N ILE A 167 2.24 -29.25 5.83
CA ILE A 167 3.25 -30.32 5.86
C ILE A 167 3.03 -31.25 7.04
N VAL A 168 2.79 -30.70 8.24
CA VAL A 168 2.50 -31.50 9.44
C VAL A 168 1.33 -32.45 9.21
N GLY A 169 0.36 -32.02 8.45
CA GLY A 169 -0.76 -32.86 7.99
C GLY A 169 -1.69 -33.26 9.12
N ASN A 170 -2.72 -33.29 9.40
CA ASN A 170 -3.67 -33.57 10.49
C ASN A 170 -4.63 -32.41 10.76
N VAL A 171 -4.54 -31.35 9.92
CA VAL A 171 -5.38 -30.18 10.05
C VAL A 171 -6.39 -30.16 8.89
N ARG A 172 -7.65 -29.95 9.20
CA ARG A 172 -8.72 -29.88 8.19
C ARG A 172 -8.72 -28.51 7.52
N SER A 173 -9.08 -28.45 6.25
CA SER A 173 -9.05 -27.20 5.47
C SER A 173 -9.86 -26.06 6.11
N TYR A 174 -11.01 -26.36 6.73
CA TYR A 174 -11.84 -25.35 7.37
C TYR A 174 -11.22 -24.80 8.68
N GLU A 175 -10.39 -25.59 9.39
CA GLU A 175 -9.68 -25.14 10.59
C GLU A 175 -8.56 -24.16 10.20
N ILE A 176 -7.82 -24.46 9.15
CA ILE A 176 -6.80 -23.53 8.58
C ILE A 176 -7.48 -22.28 8.01
N GLU A 177 -8.63 -22.44 7.36
CA GLU A 177 -9.37 -21.28 6.86
C GLU A 177 -9.76 -20.31 7.99
N ALA A 178 -10.31 -20.83 9.07
CA ALA A 178 -10.70 -20.02 10.23
C ALA A 178 -9.48 -19.32 10.85
N LEU A 179 -8.36 -20.04 10.97
CA LEU A 179 -7.11 -19.48 11.51
C LEU A 179 -6.55 -18.37 10.61
N MET A 180 -6.47 -18.60 9.28
CA MET A 180 -6.04 -17.58 8.31
C MET A 180 -6.95 -16.35 8.35
N ASP A 181 -8.26 -16.52 8.48
CA ASP A 181 -9.21 -15.41 8.53
C ASP A 181 -9.01 -14.54 9.75
N GLU A 182 -8.77 -15.14 10.91
CA GLU A 182 -8.52 -14.37 12.13
C GLU A 182 -7.18 -13.65 12.09
N GLU A 183 -6.14 -14.29 11.58
CA GLU A 183 -4.84 -13.64 11.41
C GLU A 183 -4.90 -12.50 10.38
N ILE A 184 -5.54 -12.70 9.22
CA ILE A 184 -5.71 -11.65 8.20
C ILE A 184 -6.51 -10.47 8.76
N ARG A 185 -7.56 -10.72 9.57
CA ARG A 185 -8.32 -9.65 10.25
C ARG A 185 -7.45 -8.89 11.23
N THR A 186 -6.64 -9.59 12.02
CA THR A 186 -5.73 -8.99 12.99
C THR A 186 -4.69 -8.12 12.28
N ILE A 187 -4.04 -8.65 11.25
CA ILE A 187 -3.09 -7.91 10.42
C ILE A 187 -3.75 -6.67 9.81
N ALA A 188 -4.96 -6.81 9.24
CA ALA A 188 -5.68 -5.70 8.64
C ALA A 188 -5.99 -4.61 9.67
N ARG A 189 -6.47 -4.99 10.87
CA ARG A 189 -6.78 -4.07 11.96
C ARG A 189 -5.53 -3.32 12.43
N ASP A 190 -4.43 -4.03 12.62
CA ASP A 190 -3.18 -3.42 13.08
C ASP A 190 -2.58 -2.49 12.02
N LYS A 191 -2.57 -2.89 10.76
CA LYS A 191 -2.08 -2.06 9.65
C LYS A 191 -2.96 -0.81 9.41
N LEU A 192 -4.22 -0.79 9.86
CA LEU A 192 -5.11 0.36 9.75
C LEU A 192 -5.07 1.32 10.95
N LYS A 193 -4.39 0.98 12.05
CA LYS A 193 -4.23 1.87 13.22
C LYS A 193 -3.69 3.27 12.86
N PRO A 194 -2.67 3.43 11.99
CA PRO A 194 -2.20 4.75 11.56
C PRO A 194 -3.27 5.59 10.86
N TYR A 195 -4.11 4.96 10.04
CA TYR A 195 -5.26 5.63 9.43
C TYR A 195 -6.23 6.16 10.50
N GLN A 196 -6.59 5.31 11.47
CA GLN A 196 -7.52 5.69 12.54
C GLN A 196 -6.96 6.85 13.36
N ALA A 197 -5.68 6.80 13.73
CA ALA A 197 -5.01 7.87 14.45
C ALA A 197 -5.01 9.21 13.67
N MET A 198 -4.76 9.15 12.35
CA MET A 198 -4.80 10.33 11.48
C MET A 198 -6.21 10.90 11.30
N ILE A 199 -7.24 10.07 11.20
CA ILE A 199 -8.64 10.50 11.10
C ILE A 199 -9.06 11.17 12.41
N THR A 200 -8.71 10.63 13.57
CA THR A 200 -9.01 11.25 14.88
C THR A 200 -8.43 12.66 14.98
N ILE A 201 -7.20 12.88 14.49
CA ILE A 201 -6.62 14.24 14.43
C ILE A 201 -7.40 15.11 13.45
N SER A 202 -7.70 14.58 12.26
CA SER A 202 -8.44 15.32 11.23
C SER A 202 -9.77 15.83 11.78
N GLU A 203 -10.50 15.00 12.51
CA GLU A 203 -11.76 15.33 13.14
C GLU A 203 -11.63 16.34 14.31
N ALA A 204 -10.50 16.33 15.02
CA ALA A 204 -10.23 17.26 16.12
C ALA A 204 -9.81 18.65 15.64
N LEU A 205 -9.19 18.77 14.45
CA LEU A 205 -8.65 20.03 13.95
C LEU A 205 -9.66 21.18 13.83
N PRO A 206 -10.92 20.98 13.36
CA PRO A 206 -11.91 22.05 13.32
C PRO A 206 -12.25 22.58 14.72
N ALA A 207 -12.39 21.68 15.71
CA ALA A 207 -12.65 22.08 17.09
C ALA A 207 -11.48 22.88 17.69
N LEU A 208 -10.23 22.44 17.41
CA LEU A 208 -9.03 23.20 17.83
C LEU A 208 -8.94 24.56 17.15
N GLY A 209 -9.40 24.67 15.89
CA GLY A 209 -9.53 25.96 15.21
C GLY A 209 -10.50 26.91 15.91
N ILE A 210 -11.65 26.40 16.39
CA ILE A 210 -12.61 27.20 17.18
C ILE A 210 -11.97 27.62 18.51
N VAL A 211 -11.25 26.75 19.19
CA VAL A 211 -10.54 27.09 20.43
C VAL A 211 -9.53 28.23 20.20
N ALA A 212 -8.75 28.15 19.12
CA ALA A 212 -7.78 29.20 18.77
C ALA A 212 -8.47 30.53 18.50
N ALA A 213 -9.59 30.52 17.76
CA ALA A 213 -10.39 31.72 17.51
C ALA A 213 -10.94 32.34 18.81
N VAL A 214 -11.49 31.53 19.73
CA VAL A 214 -12.00 32.02 21.03
C VAL A 214 -10.90 32.60 21.87
N LEU A 215 -9.71 31.99 21.92
CA LEU A 215 -8.54 32.55 22.62
C LEU A 215 -8.14 33.91 22.03
N GLY A 216 -8.21 34.03 20.69
CA GLY A 216 -7.99 35.29 20.00
C GLY A 216 -9.03 36.37 20.39
N VAL A 217 -10.34 36.03 20.47
CA VAL A 217 -11.41 36.93 20.92
C VAL A 217 -11.19 37.39 22.36
N ILE A 218 -10.84 36.48 23.27
CA ILE A 218 -10.55 36.82 24.68
C ILE A 218 -9.42 37.85 24.76
N LYS A 219 -8.35 37.62 23.95
CA LYS A 219 -7.24 38.58 23.86
C LYS A 219 -7.70 39.95 23.32
N ALA A 220 -8.55 39.96 22.28
CA ALA A 220 -9.06 41.17 21.65
C ALA A 220 -9.99 41.97 22.59
N MET A 221 -10.85 41.29 23.36
CA MET A 221 -11.76 41.91 24.32
C MET A 221 -11.04 42.57 25.50
N GLY A 222 -9.79 42.19 25.76
CA GLY A 222 -8.92 42.88 26.75
C GLY A 222 -8.39 44.23 26.27
N ALA A 223 -8.61 44.60 25.00
CA ALA A 223 -8.21 45.87 24.38
C ALA A 223 -9.47 46.51 23.76
N LEU A 224 -10.12 47.45 24.46
CA LEU A 224 -11.47 47.96 24.16
C LEU A 224 -11.64 48.77 22.85
N ASP A 225 -10.56 48.95 22.04
CA ASP A 225 -10.56 49.80 20.83
C ASP A 225 -10.25 49.00 19.53
N GLN A 226 -10.75 47.79 19.40
CA GLN A 226 -10.39 46.92 18.24
C GLN A 226 -11.31 47.16 17.03
N SER A 227 -10.71 47.27 15.84
CA SER A 227 -11.42 47.45 14.58
C SER A 227 -12.14 46.16 14.12
N PRO A 228 -13.20 46.24 13.28
CA PRO A 228 -13.88 45.08 12.68
C PRO A 228 -12.94 44.14 11.92
N GLU A 229 -11.79 44.61 11.46
CA GLU A 229 -10.75 43.81 10.80
C GLU A 229 -10.21 42.70 11.70
N VAL A 230 -10.06 42.95 13.00
CA VAL A 230 -9.59 41.97 13.98
C VAL A 230 -10.57 40.81 14.12
N LEU A 231 -11.88 41.09 14.09
CA LEU A 231 -12.89 40.03 14.10
C LEU A 231 -12.81 39.15 12.87
N GLY A 232 -12.57 39.73 11.69
CA GLY A 232 -12.34 38.98 10.44
C GLY A 232 -11.12 38.07 10.52
N HIS A 233 -10.01 38.52 11.12
CA HIS A 233 -8.83 37.69 11.37
C HIS A 233 -9.13 36.48 12.28
N LEU A 234 -9.89 36.69 13.36
CA LEU A 234 -10.21 35.62 14.32
C LEU A 234 -11.15 34.56 13.73
N ILE A 235 -12.11 34.96 12.88
CA ILE A 235 -12.96 34.02 12.12
C ILE A 235 -12.10 33.25 11.12
N GLY A 236 -11.15 33.91 10.46
CA GLY A 236 -10.19 33.28 9.57
C GLY A 236 -9.37 32.18 10.25
N ALA A 237 -8.95 32.43 11.51
CA ALA A 237 -8.22 31.43 12.32
C ALA A 237 -9.03 30.14 12.53
N ALA A 238 -10.33 30.22 12.83
CA ALA A 238 -11.21 29.06 13.00
C ALA A 238 -11.29 28.21 11.72
N LEU A 239 -11.27 28.85 10.55
CA LEU A 239 -11.32 28.16 9.26
C LEU A 239 -10.03 27.40 8.92
N VAL A 240 -8.88 27.84 9.46
CA VAL A 240 -7.58 27.17 9.24
C VAL A 240 -7.62 25.71 9.71
N GLY A 241 -8.17 25.45 10.91
CA GLY A 241 -8.32 24.09 11.43
C GLY A 241 -9.16 23.19 10.51
N THR A 242 -10.29 23.72 10.04
CA THR A 242 -11.18 23.03 9.11
C THR A 242 -10.49 22.76 7.77
N PHE A 243 -9.75 23.74 7.27
CA PHE A 243 -8.99 23.61 6.03
C PHE A 243 -7.93 22.49 6.11
N PHE A 244 -7.13 22.46 7.18
CA PHE A 244 -6.14 21.40 7.37
C PHE A 244 -6.78 20.03 7.54
N SER A 245 -7.92 19.95 8.22
CA SER A 245 -8.67 18.69 8.38
C SER A 245 -9.05 18.10 7.03
N TYR A 246 -9.87 18.80 6.28
CA TYR A 246 -10.48 18.28 5.05
C TYR A 246 -9.59 18.44 3.80
N GLY A 247 -8.73 19.46 3.77
CA GLY A 247 -7.86 19.73 2.61
C GLY A 247 -6.56 18.93 2.62
N VAL A 248 -6.05 18.55 3.80
CA VAL A 248 -4.72 17.94 3.92
C VAL A 248 -4.76 16.61 4.66
N ILE A 249 -5.12 16.60 5.94
CA ILE A 249 -4.97 15.43 6.80
C ILE A 249 -5.93 14.30 6.38
N GLY A 250 -7.19 14.62 6.13
CA GLY A 250 -8.21 13.66 5.72
C GLY A 250 -7.85 12.92 4.42
N PRO A 251 -7.51 13.61 3.33
CA PRO A 251 -7.07 12.98 2.09
C PRO A 251 -5.83 12.08 2.27
N ILE A 252 -4.83 12.52 3.05
CA ILE A 252 -3.64 11.71 3.35
C ILE A 252 -4.03 10.46 4.14
N ALA A 253 -4.86 10.58 5.16
CA ALA A 253 -5.36 9.44 5.93
C ALA A 253 -6.09 8.43 5.05
N ASN A 254 -6.98 8.86 4.17
CA ASN A 254 -7.67 8.00 3.23
C ASN A 254 -6.74 7.31 2.24
N LYS A 255 -5.65 7.98 1.81
CA LYS A 255 -4.62 7.35 0.98
C LYS A 255 -3.87 6.27 1.75
N ILE A 256 -3.53 6.50 3.03
CA ILE A 256 -2.94 5.48 3.92
C ILE A 256 -3.84 4.25 3.97
N LYS A 257 -5.15 4.44 4.22
CA LYS A 257 -6.14 3.37 4.25
C LYS A 257 -6.11 2.55 2.96
N SER A 258 -6.29 3.22 1.82
CA SER A 258 -6.29 2.56 0.50
C SER A 258 -5.00 1.77 0.23
N THR A 259 -3.84 2.34 0.58
CA THR A 259 -2.54 1.69 0.41
C THR A 259 -2.43 0.42 1.27
N ARG A 260 -2.82 0.50 2.55
CA ARG A 260 -2.74 -0.63 3.49
C ARG A 260 -3.76 -1.73 3.16
N GLU A 261 -4.97 -1.38 2.74
CA GLU A 261 -5.99 -2.34 2.29
C GLU A 261 -5.53 -3.11 1.04
N LYS A 262 -4.91 -2.44 0.08
CA LYS A 262 -4.34 -3.10 -1.11
C LYS A 262 -3.21 -4.07 -0.73
N ASN A 263 -2.32 -3.68 0.18
CA ASN A 263 -1.27 -4.57 0.68
C ASN A 263 -1.85 -5.80 1.39
N ASN A 264 -2.96 -5.65 2.14
CA ASN A 264 -3.61 -6.77 2.82
C ASN A 264 -4.20 -7.80 1.84
N ARG A 265 -4.50 -7.41 0.60
CA ARG A 265 -5.02 -8.33 -0.43
C ARG A 265 -4.06 -9.45 -0.79
N LEU A 266 -2.74 -9.25 -0.63
CA LEU A 266 -1.76 -10.31 -0.85
C LEU A 266 -1.98 -11.53 0.06
N TYR A 267 -2.34 -11.31 1.33
CA TYR A 267 -2.65 -12.39 2.27
C TYR A 267 -3.90 -13.17 1.85
N ILE A 268 -4.93 -12.47 1.32
CA ILE A 268 -6.14 -13.10 0.79
C ILE A 268 -5.82 -13.98 -0.42
N VAL A 269 -4.91 -13.53 -1.31
CA VAL A 269 -4.44 -14.33 -2.45
C VAL A 269 -3.77 -15.61 -1.95
N VAL A 270 -2.87 -15.51 -0.97
CA VAL A 270 -2.21 -16.67 -0.35
C VAL A 270 -3.23 -17.62 0.24
N LYS A 271 -4.16 -17.11 1.07
CA LYS A 271 -5.22 -17.91 1.69
C LYS A 271 -5.99 -18.72 0.66
N GLN A 272 -6.55 -18.07 -0.36
CA GLN A 272 -7.41 -18.74 -1.34
C GLN A 272 -6.65 -19.77 -2.17
N THR A 273 -5.38 -19.49 -2.49
CA THR A 273 -4.53 -20.44 -3.21
C THR A 273 -4.25 -21.69 -2.38
N LEU A 274 -3.82 -21.52 -1.12
CA LEU A 274 -3.50 -22.63 -0.24
C LEU A 274 -4.73 -23.47 0.12
N LEU A 275 -5.88 -22.85 0.36
CA LEU A 275 -7.14 -23.56 0.63
C LEU A 275 -7.60 -24.38 -0.58
N ALA A 276 -7.51 -23.85 -1.79
CA ALA A 276 -7.83 -24.59 -2.99
C ALA A 276 -6.91 -25.83 -3.14
N TYR A 277 -5.62 -25.67 -2.84
CA TYR A 277 -4.67 -26.78 -2.85
C TYR A 277 -5.01 -27.84 -1.79
N MET A 278 -5.32 -27.45 -0.56
CA MET A 278 -5.72 -28.36 0.53
C MET A 278 -7.01 -29.12 0.22
N ASN A 279 -7.92 -28.52 -0.53
CA ASN A 279 -9.14 -29.15 -1.03
C ASN A 279 -8.90 -30.08 -2.23
N GLY A 280 -7.64 -30.37 -2.56
CA GLY A 280 -7.25 -31.35 -3.59
C GLY A 280 -7.10 -30.78 -4.99
N SER A 281 -7.18 -29.47 -5.19
CA SER A 281 -6.94 -28.84 -6.49
C SER A 281 -5.48 -29.02 -6.93
N LEU A 282 -5.29 -29.15 -8.25
CA LEU A 282 -3.94 -29.11 -8.84
C LEU A 282 -3.32 -27.73 -8.63
N PRO A 283 -1.99 -27.61 -8.51
CA PRO A 283 -1.32 -26.32 -8.30
C PRO A 283 -1.73 -25.22 -9.30
N GLN A 284 -1.90 -25.57 -10.59
CA GLN A 284 -2.36 -24.65 -11.63
C GLN A 284 -3.77 -24.09 -11.32
N ILE A 285 -4.67 -24.98 -10.89
CA ILE A 285 -6.05 -24.61 -10.55
C ILE A 285 -6.06 -23.79 -9.25
N ALA A 286 -5.28 -24.17 -8.26
CA ALA A 286 -5.17 -23.46 -7.00
C ALA A 286 -4.70 -22.01 -7.17
N VAL A 287 -3.71 -21.80 -8.06
CA VAL A 287 -3.22 -20.46 -8.44
C VAL A 287 -4.34 -19.61 -9.06
N GLU A 288 -5.23 -20.21 -9.86
CA GLU A 288 -6.36 -19.51 -10.46
C GLU A 288 -7.38 -19.04 -9.40
N TYR A 289 -7.60 -19.81 -8.33
CA TYR A 289 -8.41 -19.35 -7.19
C TYR A 289 -7.80 -18.08 -6.57
N GLY A 290 -6.49 -18.07 -6.31
CA GLY A 290 -5.79 -16.87 -5.81
C GLY A 290 -5.89 -15.69 -6.77
N ARG A 291 -5.65 -15.93 -8.07
CA ARG A 291 -5.76 -14.89 -9.11
C ARG A 291 -7.13 -14.22 -9.13
N LYS A 292 -8.21 -14.96 -8.96
CA LYS A 292 -9.59 -14.43 -8.98
C LYS A 292 -9.89 -13.49 -7.81
N THR A 293 -9.13 -13.53 -6.73
CA THR A 293 -9.29 -12.59 -5.59
C THR A 293 -8.62 -11.23 -5.82
N ILE A 294 -7.78 -11.11 -6.86
CA ILE A 294 -7.13 -9.87 -7.23
C ILE A 294 -8.16 -8.94 -7.89
N SER A 295 -8.10 -7.65 -7.59
CA SER A 295 -8.96 -6.63 -8.20
C SER A 295 -8.86 -6.67 -9.73
N ALA A 296 -9.97 -6.48 -10.43
CA ALA A 296 -10.03 -6.56 -11.89
C ALA A 296 -8.99 -5.66 -12.61
N TYR A 297 -8.71 -4.49 -12.04
CA TYR A 297 -7.74 -3.54 -12.60
C TYR A 297 -6.27 -3.98 -12.44
N GLU A 298 -5.98 -4.83 -11.45
CA GLU A 298 -4.62 -5.27 -11.11
C GLU A 298 -4.40 -6.74 -11.43
N ARG A 299 -5.48 -7.46 -11.84
CA ARG A 299 -5.47 -8.90 -12.08
C ARG A 299 -4.69 -9.24 -13.35
N PRO A 300 -3.61 -10.04 -13.27
CA PRO A 300 -2.94 -10.56 -14.45
C PRO A 300 -3.87 -11.47 -15.27
N THR A 301 -3.65 -11.56 -16.57
CA THR A 301 -4.37 -12.52 -17.42
C THR A 301 -3.91 -13.94 -17.10
N ILE A 302 -4.72 -14.94 -17.47
CA ILE A 302 -4.39 -16.33 -17.22
C ILE A 302 -3.12 -16.74 -17.95
N ASP A 303 -2.96 -16.31 -19.21
CA ASP A 303 -1.82 -16.62 -20.05
C ASP A 303 -0.50 -16.09 -19.43
N VAL A 304 -0.53 -14.88 -18.85
CA VAL A 304 0.64 -14.28 -18.18
C VAL A 304 1.01 -15.07 -16.91
N VAL A 305 0.01 -15.50 -16.14
CA VAL A 305 0.26 -16.33 -14.94
C VAL A 305 0.86 -17.69 -15.34
N GLU A 306 0.31 -18.34 -16.35
CA GLU A 306 0.83 -19.63 -16.85
C GLU A 306 2.26 -19.49 -17.36
N GLN A 307 2.55 -18.46 -18.16
CA GLN A 307 3.91 -18.23 -18.65
C GLN A 307 4.92 -17.99 -17.52
N GLU A 308 4.59 -17.14 -16.55
CA GLU A 308 5.49 -16.79 -15.45
C GLU A 308 5.66 -17.95 -14.44
N THR A 309 4.60 -18.73 -14.18
CA THR A 309 4.68 -19.88 -13.27
C THR A 309 5.33 -21.10 -13.91
N MET A 310 5.14 -21.33 -15.21
CA MET A 310 5.74 -22.47 -15.92
C MET A 310 7.17 -22.18 -16.40
N ALA A 311 7.50 -20.93 -16.79
CA ALA A 311 8.83 -20.55 -17.26
C ALA A 311 9.90 -20.54 -16.16
N SER A 312 9.50 -20.36 -14.89
CA SER A 312 10.39 -20.36 -13.73
C SER A 312 10.85 -21.77 -13.31
N VAL A 313 10.39 -22.79 -14.01
CA VAL A 313 10.79 -24.18 -13.77
C VAL A 313 12.06 -24.49 -14.57
N PRO A 314 13.24 -24.73 -13.93
CA PRO A 314 14.34 -25.35 -14.61
C PRO A 314 13.85 -26.73 -15.08
N THR A 315 13.78 -26.93 -16.38
CA THR A 315 13.53 -28.25 -16.97
C THR A 315 14.66 -29.17 -16.50
N GLN A 316 14.44 -29.93 -15.43
CA GLN A 316 15.28 -31.11 -15.21
C GLN A 316 15.03 -32.00 -16.42
N GLN A 317 15.99 -31.97 -17.35
CA GLN A 317 16.07 -32.92 -18.43
C GLN A 317 16.07 -34.33 -17.81
N ALA A 318 15.06 -35.10 -18.16
CA ALA A 318 15.02 -36.52 -17.90
C ALA A 318 16.30 -37.13 -18.46
N ALA A 319 17.15 -37.65 -17.58
CA ALA A 319 18.22 -38.55 -17.90
C ALA A 319 17.80 -39.97 -17.51
#